data_777c89b6af89347dca993f1972dd6656
#
_entry.id   777c89b6af89347dca993f1972dd6656
#
_cell.length_a   1.000
_cell.length_b   1.000
_cell.length_c   1.000
_cell.angle_alpha   90.00
_cell.angle_beta   90.00
_cell.angle_gamma   90.00
#
_symmetry.space_group_name_H-M   'P 1'
#
loop_
_entity.id
_entity.type
_entity.pdbx_description
1 polymer ?
#
loop_
_entity_poly.entity_id
_entity_poly.type
_entity_poly.pdbx_seq_one_letter_code
_entity_poly.pdbx_strand_id
1 'polypeptide(L)'
;EFPMVVSPNEYAADRSMDCALASDGRDVTPEMLCVLKCEMLRFLAAEYAKRGWVMQLHMGVYRNANPVMMKKLGPDTGFDTIGYTNISGVIELLAMMEECGGLPRTILYSIDPTANAAIGAMIGCFQTSEDGSPKVMQGSAWWFNDTIDGMKAQMMQLANLSAFGKFNGMLTDSRSFTSYPRHEYFRRILCNLVGEWVENGLYPFDPENLA
;
A
#
# COMPACT_ATOMS: atom_id res chain seq x y z
N GLU A 1 -7.94 -9.04 0.58
CA GLU A 1 -9.05 -8.12 0.86
C GLU A 1 -8.75 -7.40 2.17
N PHE A 2 -8.79 -6.08 2.14
CA PHE A 2 -8.79 -5.31 3.38
C PHE A 2 -10.07 -5.63 4.14
N PRO A 3 -9.98 -5.82 5.45
CA PRO A 3 -11.17 -5.94 6.25
C PRO A 3 -11.99 -4.67 6.05
N MET A 4 -13.29 -4.83 5.86
CA MET A 4 -14.22 -3.72 5.95
C MET A 4 -14.08 -3.14 7.35
N VAL A 5 -13.69 -1.87 7.45
CA VAL A 5 -13.60 -1.19 8.73
C VAL A 5 -15.02 -1.01 9.23
N VAL A 6 -15.33 -1.69 10.29
CA VAL A 6 -16.57 -1.48 11.01
C VAL A 6 -16.37 -0.25 11.88
N SER A 7 -17.29 0.72 11.81
CA SER A 7 -17.19 1.98 12.55
C SER A 7 -16.83 1.74 14.02
N PRO A 8 -15.87 2.46 14.58
CA PRO A 8 -15.46 2.30 15.98
C PRO A 8 -16.60 2.41 16.99
N ASN A 9 -17.67 3.12 16.62
CA ASN A 9 -18.77 3.42 17.52
C ASN A 9 -19.88 2.35 17.55
N GLU A 10 -20.03 1.54 16.50
CA GLU A 10 -21.12 0.55 16.44
C GLU A 10 -20.77 -0.81 17.06
N TYR A 11 -19.48 -1.14 17.19
CA TYR A 11 -19.03 -2.50 17.58
C TYR A 11 -18.03 -2.52 18.74
N ALA A 12 -17.84 -1.42 19.47
CA ALA A 12 -16.82 -1.34 20.53
C ALA A 12 -17.04 -2.35 21.67
N ALA A 13 -18.30 -2.71 21.98
CA ALA A 13 -18.63 -3.67 23.01
C ALA A 13 -18.50 -5.14 22.53
N ASP A 14 -18.76 -5.40 21.25
CA ASP A 14 -18.79 -6.76 20.71
C ASP A 14 -17.44 -7.22 20.15
N ARG A 15 -16.54 -6.29 19.82
CA ARG A 15 -15.24 -6.59 19.21
C ARG A 15 -14.35 -7.51 20.05
N SER A 16 -14.32 -7.31 21.34
CA SER A 16 -13.54 -8.17 22.24
C SER A 16 -14.13 -9.57 22.32
N MET A 17 -15.44 -9.67 22.25
CA MET A 17 -16.16 -10.94 22.25
C MET A 17 -15.94 -11.69 20.93
N ASP A 18 -16.06 -11.00 19.79
CA ASP A 18 -15.85 -11.61 18.47
C ASP A 18 -14.41 -12.09 18.28
N CYS A 19 -13.42 -11.31 18.73
CA CYS A 19 -12.02 -11.73 18.73
C CYS A 19 -11.78 -12.95 19.65
N ALA A 20 -12.41 -13.00 20.81
CA ALA A 20 -12.31 -14.13 21.72
C ALA A 20 -12.96 -15.39 21.15
N LEU A 21 -14.13 -15.26 20.52
CA LEU A 21 -14.83 -16.37 19.86
C LEU A 21 -14.01 -16.92 18.69
N ALA A 22 -13.40 -16.04 17.88
CA ALA A 22 -12.52 -16.45 16.80
C ALA A 22 -11.27 -17.20 17.29
N SER A 23 -10.71 -16.79 18.45
CA SER A 23 -9.54 -17.44 19.05
C SER A 23 -9.83 -18.83 19.62
N ASP A 24 -11.06 -19.08 20.04
CA ASP A 24 -11.50 -20.37 20.62
C ASP A 24 -11.78 -21.46 19.56
N GLY A 25 -11.59 -21.17 18.27
CA GLY A 25 -11.81 -22.14 17.18
C GLY A 25 -13.28 -22.51 16.95
N ARG A 26 -14.23 -21.69 17.44
CA ARG A 26 -15.65 -21.84 17.12
C ARG A 26 -15.92 -21.39 15.69
N ASP A 27 -17.13 -21.66 15.18
CA ASP A 27 -17.54 -21.22 13.85
C ASP A 27 -17.34 -19.70 13.67
N VAL A 28 -16.34 -19.33 12.88
CA VAL A 28 -15.97 -17.92 12.64
C VAL A 28 -16.74 -17.44 11.42
N THR A 29 -17.58 -16.43 11.60
CA THR A 29 -18.26 -15.79 10.49
C THR A 29 -17.30 -14.86 9.70
N PRO A 30 -17.60 -14.54 8.43
CA PRO A 30 -16.80 -13.55 7.68
C PRO A 30 -16.70 -12.20 8.39
N GLU A 31 -17.76 -11.76 9.06
CA GLU A 31 -17.83 -10.51 9.81
C GLU A 31 -16.89 -10.55 11.02
N MET A 32 -16.90 -11.63 11.80
CA MET A 32 -15.97 -11.83 12.92
C MET A 32 -14.51 -11.80 12.45
N LEU A 33 -14.24 -12.43 11.30
CA LEU A 33 -12.90 -12.40 10.71
C LEU A 33 -12.49 -10.99 10.28
N CYS A 34 -13.42 -10.19 9.74
CA CYS A 34 -13.15 -8.79 9.40
C CYS A 34 -12.82 -7.97 10.65
N VAL A 35 -13.60 -8.11 11.74
CA VAL A 35 -13.33 -7.43 13.01
C VAL A 35 -11.98 -7.82 13.56
N LEU A 36 -11.66 -9.11 13.60
CA LEU A 36 -10.35 -9.60 14.08
C LEU A 36 -9.19 -9.01 13.28
N LYS A 37 -9.26 -9.01 11.95
CA LYS A 37 -8.22 -8.43 11.09
C LYS A 37 -8.07 -6.93 11.32
N CYS A 38 -9.18 -6.20 11.46
CA CYS A 38 -9.19 -4.78 11.73
C CYS A 38 -8.51 -4.47 13.08
N GLU A 39 -8.87 -5.18 14.15
CA GLU A 39 -8.27 -5.00 15.48
C GLU A 39 -6.78 -5.38 15.51
N MET A 40 -6.38 -6.43 14.79
CA MET A 40 -4.96 -6.78 14.64
C MET A 40 -4.19 -5.65 13.95
N LEU A 41 -4.71 -5.09 12.85
CA LEU A 41 -4.05 -3.99 12.15
C LEU A 41 -3.99 -2.72 13.01
N ARG A 42 -5.06 -2.42 13.75
CA ARG A 42 -5.09 -1.30 14.70
C ARG A 42 -4.02 -1.45 15.79
N PHE A 43 -3.95 -2.63 16.41
CA PHE A 43 -2.94 -2.93 17.43
C PHE A 43 -1.52 -2.81 16.88
N LEU A 44 -1.26 -3.45 15.72
CA LEU A 44 0.07 -3.42 15.09
C LEU A 44 0.47 -1.99 14.69
N ALA A 45 -0.47 -1.22 14.15
CA ALA A 45 -0.21 0.17 13.77
C ALA A 45 0.22 1.01 14.99
N ALA A 46 -0.51 0.91 16.11
CA ALA A 46 -0.18 1.60 17.34
C ALA A 46 1.22 1.19 17.87
N GLU A 47 1.56 -0.09 17.81
CA GLU A 47 2.86 -0.59 18.22
C GLU A 47 4.00 -0.15 17.29
N TYR A 48 3.74 -0.05 15.98
CA TYR A 48 4.70 0.47 15.00
C TYR A 48 4.92 1.98 15.19
N ALA A 49 3.85 2.74 15.42
CA ALA A 49 3.93 4.17 15.68
C ALA A 49 4.81 4.46 16.92
N LYS A 50 4.59 3.75 18.03
CA LYS A 50 5.40 3.87 19.26
C LYS A 50 6.89 3.57 19.03
N ARG A 51 7.22 2.69 18.10
CA ARG A 51 8.61 2.29 17.79
C ARG A 51 9.25 3.10 16.67
N GLY A 52 8.51 4.01 16.04
CA GLY A 52 8.97 4.74 14.86
C GLY A 52 9.16 3.84 13.62
N TRP A 53 8.47 2.69 13.59
CA TRP A 53 8.53 1.78 12.46
C TRP A 53 7.63 2.22 11.33
N VAL A 54 7.99 1.83 10.10
CA VAL A 54 7.19 2.09 8.90
C VAL A 54 6.32 0.87 8.61
N MET A 55 5.02 1.11 8.45
CA MET A 55 4.07 0.09 8.00
C MET A 55 3.99 0.07 6.47
N GLN A 56 4.00 -1.10 5.87
CA GLN A 56 3.85 -1.27 4.42
C GLN A 56 2.61 -2.13 4.15
N LEU A 57 1.63 -1.55 3.46
CA LEU A 57 0.37 -2.22 3.13
C LEU A 57 0.32 -2.53 1.64
N HIS A 58 0.15 -3.82 1.31
CA HIS A 58 0.00 -4.32 -0.05
C HIS A 58 -1.46 -4.72 -0.28
N MET A 59 -2.06 -4.25 -1.38
CA MET A 59 -3.49 -4.37 -1.59
C MET A 59 -3.88 -4.64 -3.05
N GLY A 60 -5.11 -5.10 -3.25
CA GLY A 60 -5.71 -5.27 -4.57
C GLY A 60 -5.38 -6.60 -5.26
N VAL A 61 -4.78 -7.59 -4.57
CA VAL A 61 -4.50 -8.91 -5.17
C VAL A 61 -5.74 -9.80 -5.15
N TYR A 62 -6.10 -10.35 -6.29
CA TYR A 62 -7.06 -11.44 -6.37
C TYR A 62 -6.32 -12.78 -6.32
N ARG A 63 -6.42 -13.45 -5.18
CA ARG A 63 -5.70 -14.70 -4.92
C ARG A 63 -6.41 -15.91 -5.51
N ASN A 64 -5.60 -16.86 -6.03
CA ASN A 64 -6.06 -18.17 -6.46
C ASN A 64 -7.21 -18.11 -7.49
N ALA A 65 -7.07 -17.29 -8.51
CA ALA A 65 -8.11 -17.06 -9.54
C ALA A 65 -8.55 -18.35 -10.27
N ASN A 66 -7.70 -19.39 -10.29
CA ASN A 66 -8.04 -20.69 -10.85
C ASN A 66 -8.27 -21.73 -9.74
N PRO A 67 -9.54 -22.04 -9.39
CA PRO A 67 -9.87 -22.98 -8.31
C PRO A 67 -9.44 -24.42 -8.57
N VAL A 68 -9.31 -24.82 -9.82
CA VAL A 68 -8.83 -26.17 -10.19
C VAL A 68 -7.36 -26.32 -9.86
N MET A 69 -6.58 -25.28 -10.21
CA MET A 69 -5.14 -25.28 -9.94
C MET A 69 -4.87 -25.07 -8.43
N MET A 70 -5.68 -24.29 -7.73
CA MET A 70 -5.61 -24.19 -6.28
C MET A 70 -5.78 -25.54 -5.59
N LYS A 71 -6.74 -26.36 -6.03
CA LYS A 71 -6.94 -27.71 -5.50
C LYS A 71 -5.79 -28.67 -5.84
N LYS A 72 -5.17 -28.48 -7.00
CA LYS A 72 -4.10 -29.37 -7.49
C LYS A 72 -2.73 -29.06 -6.91
N LEU A 73 -2.39 -27.78 -6.77
CA LEU A 73 -1.03 -27.29 -6.45
C LEU A 73 -0.96 -26.55 -5.13
N GLY A 74 -2.08 -26.12 -4.56
CA GLY A 74 -2.11 -25.26 -3.37
C GLY A 74 -1.95 -23.77 -3.68
N PRO A 75 -1.86 -22.94 -2.64
CA PRO A 75 -1.70 -21.50 -2.78
C PRO A 75 -0.28 -21.11 -3.24
N ASP A 76 -0.10 -19.85 -3.65
CA ASP A 76 1.20 -19.26 -4.02
C ASP A 76 1.91 -19.97 -5.20
N THR A 77 1.16 -20.53 -6.14
CA THR A 77 1.69 -21.29 -7.27
C THR A 77 1.54 -20.59 -8.61
N GLY A 78 1.37 -19.24 -8.61
CA GLY A 78 1.35 -18.43 -9.82
C GLY A 78 -0.04 -18.17 -10.42
N PHE A 79 -1.12 -18.44 -9.69
CA PHE A 79 -2.50 -18.24 -10.13
C PHE A 79 -3.20 -17.06 -9.44
N ASP A 80 -2.42 -16.08 -9.01
CA ASP A 80 -2.92 -14.79 -8.52
C ASP A 80 -2.98 -13.77 -9.65
N THR A 81 -3.84 -12.76 -9.53
CA THR A 81 -4.00 -11.73 -10.55
C THR A 81 -4.35 -10.36 -9.94
N ILE A 82 -4.43 -9.35 -10.80
CA ILE A 82 -4.87 -8.02 -10.43
C ILE A 82 -6.33 -8.09 -10.01
N GLY A 83 -6.62 -7.60 -8.81
CA GLY A 83 -7.95 -7.43 -8.27
C GLY A 83 -8.28 -5.95 -8.09
N TYR A 84 -9.40 -5.69 -7.46
CA TYR A 84 -9.87 -4.33 -7.16
C TYR A 84 -9.27 -3.83 -5.84
N THR A 85 -8.88 -2.56 -5.79
CA THR A 85 -8.46 -1.88 -4.56
C THR A 85 -9.62 -1.08 -3.99
N ASN A 86 -10.11 -1.47 -2.81
CA ASN A 86 -11.15 -0.75 -2.09
C ASN A 86 -10.57 0.51 -1.43
N ILE A 87 -10.56 1.62 -2.16
CA ILE A 87 -10.02 2.90 -1.68
C ILE A 87 -10.78 3.40 -0.45
N SER A 88 -12.10 3.31 -0.41
CA SER A 88 -12.90 3.74 0.74
C SER A 88 -12.52 2.97 2.00
N GLY A 89 -12.37 1.66 1.91
CA GLY A 89 -11.94 0.84 3.03
C GLY A 89 -10.51 1.16 3.50
N VAL A 90 -9.61 1.55 2.60
CA VAL A 90 -8.26 2.02 2.99
C VAL A 90 -8.34 3.36 3.72
N ILE A 91 -9.16 4.30 3.24
CA ILE A 91 -9.37 5.59 3.92
C ILE A 91 -9.89 5.37 5.34
N GLU A 92 -10.93 4.54 5.50
CA GLU A 92 -11.51 4.22 6.80
C GLU A 92 -10.49 3.57 7.74
N LEU A 93 -9.66 2.66 7.24
CA LEU A 93 -8.61 2.02 8.01
C LEU A 93 -7.56 3.03 8.51
N LEU A 94 -7.08 3.91 7.62
CA LEU A 94 -6.10 4.95 8.00
C LEU A 94 -6.71 5.96 8.98
N ALA A 95 -7.96 6.38 8.76
CA ALA A 95 -8.68 7.28 9.66
C ALA A 95 -8.83 6.68 11.06
N MET A 96 -9.25 5.41 11.15
CA MET A 96 -9.34 4.70 12.42
C MET A 96 -7.99 4.65 13.15
N MET A 97 -6.89 4.40 12.44
CA MET A 97 -5.55 4.39 13.04
C MET A 97 -5.14 5.77 13.53
N GLU A 98 -5.45 6.83 12.79
CA GLU A 98 -5.17 8.23 13.18
C GLU A 98 -5.98 8.63 14.41
N GLU A 99 -7.28 8.36 14.46
CA GLU A 99 -8.16 8.64 15.60
C GLU A 99 -7.70 7.94 16.87
N CYS A 100 -7.18 6.73 16.75
CA CYS A 100 -6.61 5.99 17.88
C CYS A 100 -5.19 6.43 18.25
N GLY A 101 -4.63 7.46 17.61
CA GLY A 101 -3.28 7.95 17.83
C GLY A 101 -2.19 6.95 17.43
N GLY A 102 -2.53 5.98 16.59
CA GLY A 102 -1.66 4.88 16.23
C GLY A 102 -1.28 4.77 14.75
N LEU A 103 -1.56 5.78 13.91
CA LEU A 103 -1.11 5.74 12.52
C LEU A 103 0.42 5.90 12.47
N PRO A 104 1.19 4.89 12.07
CA PRO A 104 2.62 5.01 11.83
C PRO A 104 2.89 5.68 10.48
N ARG A 105 4.15 5.97 10.14
CA ARG A 105 4.52 6.21 8.75
C ARG A 105 4.14 5.00 7.92
N THR A 106 3.37 5.22 6.86
CA THR A 106 2.76 4.13 6.09
C THR A 106 3.03 4.27 4.61
N ILE A 107 3.40 3.17 3.97
CA ILE A 107 3.58 3.09 2.51
C ILE A 107 2.50 2.16 1.94
N LEU A 108 1.77 2.66 0.95
CA LEU A 108 0.67 1.94 0.31
C LEU A 108 1.09 1.42 -1.07
N TYR A 109 0.96 0.12 -1.27
CA TYR A 109 1.22 -0.53 -2.56
C TYR A 109 -0.07 -1.14 -3.09
N SER A 110 -0.46 -0.75 -4.30
CA SER A 110 -1.57 -1.39 -5.01
C SER A 110 -1.07 -2.16 -6.22
N ILE A 111 -1.62 -3.35 -6.42
CA ILE A 111 -1.43 -4.09 -7.66
C ILE A 111 -2.38 -3.61 -8.76
N ASP A 112 -3.44 -2.91 -8.39
CA ASP A 112 -4.43 -2.32 -9.29
C ASP A 112 -3.92 -0.98 -9.81
N PRO A 113 -3.50 -0.87 -11.10
CA PRO A 113 -2.97 0.38 -11.65
C PRO A 113 -4.05 1.47 -11.76
N THR A 114 -5.33 1.12 -11.78
CA THR A 114 -6.44 2.08 -11.83
C THR A 114 -6.61 2.84 -10.51
N ALA A 115 -6.08 2.32 -9.42
CA ALA A 115 -6.11 2.93 -8.10
C ALA A 115 -5.02 4.01 -7.88
N ASN A 116 -4.03 4.13 -8.77
CA ASN A 116 -2.88 5.03 -8.57
C ASN A 116 -3.30 6.48 -8.30
N ALA A 117 -4.21 7.04 -9.10
CA ALA A 117 -4.67 8.42 -8.93
C ALA A 117 -5.44 8.61 -7.60
N ALA A 118 -6.30 7.65 -7.26
CA ALA A 118 -7.07 7.69 -6.02
C ALA A 118 -6.15 7.60 -4.78
N ILE A 119 -5.14 6.74 -4.83
CA ILE A 119 -4.12 6.65 -3.77
C ILE A 119 -3.33 7.95 -3.67
N GLY A 120 -2.88 8.50 -4.80
CA GLY A 120 -2.14 9.77 -4.83
C GLY A 120 -2.91 10.93 -4.20
N ALA A 121 -4.24 11.00 -4.44
CA ALA A 121 -5.09 12.01 -3.80
C ALA A 121 -5.32 11.72 -2.31
N MET A 122 -5.63 10.48 -1.97
CA MET A 122 -5.93 10.04 -0.59
C MET A 122 -4.78 10.28 0.37
N ILE A 123 -3.54 9.98 -0.02
CA ILE A 123 -2.38 10.15 0.88
C ILE A 123 -2.20 11.60 1.33
N GLY A 124 -2.65 12.58 0.54
CA GLY A 124 -2.65 13.99 0.91
C GLY A 124 -3.51 14.30 2.14
N CYS A 125 -4.54 13.49 2.41
CA CYS A 125 -5.42 13.67 3.57
C CYS A 125 -4.76 13.28 4.91
N PHE A 126 -3.63 12.55 4.88
CA PHE A 126 -2.97 12.00 6.05
C PHE A 126 -1.55 12.53 6.26
N GLN A 127 -1.24 13.74 5.80
CA GLN A 127 0.07 14.39 5.96
C GLN A 127 0.09 15.20 7.27
N THR A 128 0.26 14.52 8.39
CA THR A 128 0.19 15.09 9.73
C THR A 128 1.54 15.17 10.46
N SER A 129 2.65 14.91 9.77
CA SER A 129 3.99 14.94 10.35
C SER A 129 4.49 16.39 10.53
N GLU A 130 4.89 16.75 11.74
CA GLU A 130 5.43 18.10 12.06
C GLU A 130 6.82 18.34 11.47
N ASP A 131 7.60 17.28 11.24
CA ASP A 131 8.96 17.34 10.70
C ASP A 131 9.02 17.49 9.16
N GLY A 132 7.85 17.62 8.50
CA GLY A 132 7.75 17.74 7.04
C GLY A 132 8.08 16.45 6.28
N SER A 133 8.28 15.33 6.98
CA SER A 133 8.41 14.03 6.33
C SER A 133 7.03 13.47 5.95
N PRO A 134 6.91 12.71 4.84
CA PRO A 134 5.62 12.11 4.49
C PRO A 134 5.14 11.15 5.58
N LYS A 135 3.90 11.33 6.02
CA LYS A 135 3.25 10.43 6.97
C LYS A 135 2.71 9.19 6.27
N VAL A 136 1.97 9.40 5.18
CA VAL A 136 1.50 8.34 4.29
C VAL A 136 2.02 8.62 2.90
N MET A 137 2.51 7.61 2.21
CA MET A 137 3.03 7.72 0.85
C MET A 137 2.59 6.54 -0.01
N GLN A 138 2.59 6.76 -1.31
CA GLN A 138 2.44 5.69 -2.29
C GLN A 138 3.81 5.04 -2.53
N GLY A 139 3.84 3.72 -2.52
CA GLY A 139 5.03 2.93 -2.88
C GLY A 139 5.23 2.81 -4.38
N SER A 140 6.31 2.15 -4.78
CA SER A 140 6.61 1.87 -6.18
C SER A 140 5.56 0.99 -6.84
N ALA A 141 5.53 1.01 -8.17
CA ALA A 141 4.76 0.05 -8.94
C ALA A 141 5.15 -1.38 -8.51
N TRP A 142 4.13 -2.18 -8.17
CA TRP A 142 4.34 -3.44 -7.49
C TRP A 142 3.87 -4.62 -8.35
N TRP A 143 4.64 -5.71 -8.31
CA TRP A 143 4.38 -7.02 -8.93
C TRP A 143 4.05 -6.89 -10.43
N PHE A 144 2.76 -7.07 -10.84
CA PHE A 144 2.35 -6.99 -12.25
C PHE A 144 2.57 -5.60 -12.88
N ASN A 145 2.68 -4.55 -12.05
CA ASN A 145 2.96 -3.18 -12.49
C ASN A 145 4.47 -2.87 -12.54
N ASP A 146 5.32 -3.81 -12.14
CA ASP A 146 6.78 -3.70 -12.20
C ASP A 146 7.27 -3.91 -13.65
N THR A 147 6.80 -3.06 -14.52
CA THR A 147 7.10 -2.96 -15.94
C THR A 147 7.47 -1.52 -16.28
N ILE A 148 8.08 -1.26 -17.43
CA ILE A 148 8.43 0.11 -17.84
C ILE A 148 7.21 1.02 -17.80
N ASP A 149 6.11 0.60 -18.43
CA ASP A 149 4.90 1.41 -18.53
C ASP A 149 4.18 1.53 -17.18
N GLY A 150 4.14 0.46 -16.40
CA GLY A 150 3.55 0.46 -15.05
C GLY A 150 4.28 1.41 -14.10
N MET A 151 5.62 1.38 -14.11
CA MET A 151 6.47 2.30 -13.32
C MET A 151 6.29 3.75 -13.76
N LYS A 152 6.32 4.03 -15.08
CA LYS A 152 6.10 5.38 -15.61
C LYS A 152 4.71 5.90 -15.23
N ALA A 153 3.66 5.09 -15.41
CA ALA A 153 2.29 5.48 -15.08
C ALA A 153 2.13 5.80 -13.58
N GLN A 154 2.69 4.96 -12.71
CA GLN A 154 2.65 5.17 -11.26
C GLN A 154 3.39 6.46 -10.87
N MET A 155 4.62 6.66 -11.37
CA MET A 155 5.42 7.85 -11.07
C MET A 155 4.78 9.14 -11.59
N MET A 156 4.15 9.11 -12.77
CA MET A 156 3.41 10.26 -13.30
C MET A 156 2.23 10.64 -12.41
N GLN A 157 1.45 9.67 -11.96
CA GLN A 157 0.32 9.94 -11.04
C GLN A 157 0.81 10.48 -9.71
N LEU A 158 1.88 9.91 -9.18
CA LEU A 158 2.50 10.37 -7.95
C LEU A 158 3.01 11.82 -8.07
N ALA A 159 3.69 12.15 -9.16
CA ALA A 159 4.22 13.50 -9.41
C ALA A 159 3.10 14.56 -9.53
N ASN A 160 1.94 14.17 -10.10
CA ASN A 160 0.81 15.07 -10.27
C ASN A 160 0.04 15.33 -8.97
N LEU A 161 0.05 14.41 -8.02
CA LEU A 161 -0.86 14.42 -6.86
C LEU A 161 -0.14 14.46 -5.51
N SER A 162 1.19 14.33 -5.50
CA SER A 162 1.97 14.22 -4.27
C SER A 162 3.38 14.79 -4.41
N ALA A 163 4.15 14.78 -3.32
CA ALA A 163 5.53 15.24 -3.28
C ALA A 163 6.49 14.19 -3.88
N PHE A 164 6.66 14.21 -5.19
CA PHE A 164 7.50 13.25 -5.93
C PHE A 164 8.94 13.17 -5.41
N GLY A 165 9.53 14.30 -5.03
CA GLY A 165 10.90 14.35 -4.45
C GLY A 165 11.04 13.65 -3.09
N LYS A 166 9.94 13.18 -2.49
CA LYS A 166 9.94 12.37 -1.26
C LYS A 166 9.66 10.89 -1.52
N PHE A 167 9.57 10.50 -2.79
CA PHE A 167 9.32 9.12 -3.18
C PHE A 167 10.52 8.23 -2.85
N ASN A 168 10.27 7.10 -2.19
CA ASN A 168 11.33 6.18 -1.75
C ASN A 168 11.96 5.37 -2.91
N GLY A 169 11.40 5.47 -4.11
CA GLY A 169 11.84 4.65 -5.22
C GLY A 169 11.38 3.21 -5.13
N MET A 170 12.10 2.35 -5.85
CA MET A 170 11.75 0.95 -5.99
C MET A 170 12.11 0.12 -4.77
N LEU A 171 11.19 -0.73 -4.35
CA LEU A 171 11.45 -1.91 -3.54
C LEU A 171 11.26 -3.14 -4.42
N THR A 172 12.21 -4.07 -4.44
CA THR A 172 12.11 -5.23 -5.32
C THR A 172 11.07 -6.23 -4.86
N ASP A 173 10.80 -6.27 -3.56
CA ASP A 173 9.91 -7.26 -2.91
C ASP A 173 10.13 -8.69 -3.43
N SER A 174 11.39 -9.07 -3.56
CA SER A 174 11.80 -10.31 -4.21
C SER A 174 12.50 -11.26 -3.24
N ARG A 175 12.26 -12.55 -3.44
CA ARG A 175 12.94 -13.64 -2.71
C ARG A 175 14.26 -14.06 -3.35
N SER A 176 14.70 -13.39 -4.43
CA SER A 176 15.88 -13.76 -5.19
C SER A 176 16.99 -12.73 -5.08
N PHE A 177 18.22 -13.19 -4.84
CA PHE A 177 19.43 -12.35 -4.88
C PHE A 177 19.67 -11.73 -6.26
N THR A 178 19.19 -12.36 -7.33
CA THR A 178 19.30 -11.82 -8.69
C THR A 178 18.39 -10.61 -8.94
N SER A 179 17.59 -10.21 -7.97
CA SER A 179 16.72 -9.03 -8.08
C SER A 179 17.41 -7.70 -7.78
N TYR A 180 18.62 -7.69 -7.22
CA TYR A 180 19.36 -6.45 -6.97
C TYR A 180 19.56 -5.56 -8.22
N PRO A 181 19.81 -6.10 -9.44
CA PRO A 181 19.88 -5.30 -10.66
C PRO A 181 18.60 -4.52 -10.99
N ARG A 182 17.45 -4.87 -10.41
CA ARG A 182 16.19 -4.16 -10.64
C ARG A 182 16.22 -2.72 -10.13
N HIS A 183 17.04 -2.41 -9.14
CA HIS A 183 17.27 -1.03 -8.69
C HIS A 183 17.96 -0.19 -9.77
N GLU A 184 18.90 -0.76 -10.51
CA GLU A 184 19.54 -0.09 -11.64
C GLU A 184 18.55 0.11 -12.80
N TYR A 185 17.77 -0.88 -13.11
CA TYR A 185 16.69 -0.82 -14.09
C TYR A 185 15.68 0.30 -13.74
N PHE A 186 15.22 0.35 -12.50
CA PHE A 186 14.33 1.40 -12.03
C PHE A 186 14.95 2.80 -12.16
N ARG A 187 16.21 2.99 -11.72
CA ARG A 187 16.90 4.28 -11.84
C ARG A 187 16.96 4.77 -13.27
N ARG A 188 17.22 3.90 -14.23
CA ARG A 188 17.22 4.27 -15.66
C ARG A 188 15.86 4.76 -16.13
N ILE A 189 14.79 4.08 -15.72
CA ILE A 189 13.42 4.49 -16.06
C ILE A 189 13.11 5.85 -15.43
N LEU A 190 13.42 6.03 -14.15
CA LEU A 190 13.21 7.27 -13.42
C LEU A 190 13.97 8.44 -14.06
N CYS A 191 15.29 8.28 -14.28
CA CYS A 191 16.12 9.33 -14.87
C CYS A 191 15.67 9.69 -16.30
N ASN A 192 15.28 8.69 -17.09
CA ASN A 192 14.74 8.96 -18.42
C ASN A 192 13.42 9.74 -18.37
N LEU A 193 12.50 9.34 -17.47
CA LEU A 193 11.22 10.03 -17.31
C LEU A 193 11.40 11.50 -16.88
N VAL A 194 12.25 11.74 -15.88
CA VAL A 194 12.54 13.10 -15.40
C VAL A 194 13.28 13.92 -16.46
N GLY A 195 14.24 13.30 -17.17
CA GLY A 195 14.94 13.93 -18.29
C GLY A 195 14.00 14.37 -19.41
N GLU A 196 13.05 13.50 -19.80
CA GLU A 196 12.01 13.84 -20.77
C GLU A 196 11.15 15.04 -20.30
N TRP A 197 10.82 15.13 -19.00
CA TRP A 197 10.07 16.28 -18.45
C TRP A 197 10.89 17.57 -18.53
N VAL A 198 12.18 17.54 -18.25
CA VAL A 198 13.07 18.70 -18.35
C VAL A 198 13.21 19.15 -19.80
N GLU A 199 13.48 18.24 -20.73
CA GLU A 199 13.64 18.53 -22.14
C GLU A 199 12.35 19.12 -22.77
N ASN A 200 11.18 18.66 -22.32
CA ASN A 200 9.90 19.17 -22.76
C ASN A 200 9.42 20.41 -21.99
N GLY A 201 10.23 20.96 -21.07
CA GLY A 201 9.88 22.15 -20.29
C GLY A 201 8.77 21.92 -19.25
N LEU A 202 8.49 20.68 -18.90
CA LEU A 202 7.48 20.31 -17.88
C LEU A 202 8.06 20.38 -16.45
N TYR A 203 9.39 20.34 -16.33
CA TYR A 203 10.11 20.48 -15.09
C TYR A 203 11.34 21.39 -15.30
N PRO A 204 11.68 22.30 -14.37
CA PRO A 204 12.84 23.15 -14.52
C PRO A 204 14.15 22.36 -14.49
N PHE A 205 15.12 22.77 -15.31
CA PHE A 205 16.47 22.24 -15.20
C PHE A 205 17.14 22.82 -13.95
N ASP A 206 17.17 22.05 -12.88
CA ASP A 206 17.81 22.38 -11.61
C ASP A 206 18.72 21.22 -11.19
N PRO A 207 20.03 21.32 -11.46
CA PRO A 207 20.98 20.25 -11.18
C PRO A 207 21.07 19.87 -9.69
N GLU A 208 20.81 20.82 -8.79
CA GLU A 208 20.86 20.56 -7.33
C GLU A 208 19.69 19.69 -6.86
N ASN A 209 18.52 19.87 -7.46
CA ASN A 209 17.32 19.08 -7.14
C ASN A 209 17.14 17.83 -8.02
N LEU A 210 17.93 17.70 -9.11
CA LEU A 210 17.89 16.54 -10.00
C LEU A 210 18.94 15.46 -9.65
N ALA A 211 19.87 15.77 -8.76
CA ALA A 211 20.93 14.86 -8.30
C ALA A 211 20.46 14.05 -7.09
#